data_d035db4dc570c9e60a03fd6630845fb9
#
_entry.id   d035db4dc570c9e60a03fd6630845fb9
#
_cell.length_a   1.000
_cell.length_b   1.000
_cell.length_c   1.000
_cell.angle_alpha   90.00
_cell.angle_beta   90.00
_cell.angle_gamma   90.00
#
_symmetry.space_group_name_H-M   'P 1'
#
loop_
_entity.id
_entity.type
_entity.pdbx_description
1 polymer ?
#
loop_
_entity_poly.entity_id
_entity_poly.type
_entity_poly.pdbx_seq_one_letter_code
_entity_poly.pdbx_strand_id
1 'polypeptide(L)'
;MIKILSGSLREYKRGSILTILLSILEAAFEILIPLLMADLIDQGIDLGDMAAVWKFGIAILIFATLQLLTGVLSAHIAAKTSVGFSANLRQDMYDNVQTFAFSNIDKFSTASIVTRLTTDVTNIQNSYQMMLRMAVRGPVMLVFAMIVSFRINTTVALIFLAVIPIMALLLLLIICKVGPIFTRVFHTYDELNNVVQENVRGIRVVKSFNQEDHEIKKFKGISQSIYEGYAAGERLLAFNSPIMQFFMYACMILISWIGAKAIVTSGNNAALGMTTGDLTALFSYATQILMALMMLSMVFAMIIISLASARRIAEVLEEKTDIDDPADPVMTVRDGSICFEQVSFAYSTKTDKKVLNDINLSIESGQTVGIIGSTGSSKSSLVQLIPRLYDVSSGQLLLGGVDVRNYDLNVLRNAVAMVLQKNELFSGTIKENLRWGNENATDEEIEEACRLACADEFIQSFPDKYDTYIEQGGTNVSGGQKQRLCIARALLKKPKVLILDDSTSAVDTKTDASIQKSFAEFIPDTTKIIIAQRVSSVQHADRIIVMDDGKIAACGKHDELLKTCDIYREVYESQKKGDSDHE
;
A
#
# COMPACT_ATOMS: atom_id res chain seq x y z
N MET A 1 -11.13 -9.98 -8.17
CA MET A 1 -11.14 -8.67 -7.51
C MET A 1 -12.34 -8.47 -6.58
N ILE A 2 -13.62 -8.27 -7.04
CA ILE A 2 -14.78 -8.01 -6.15
C ILE A 2 -14.97 -9.12 -5.13
N LYS A 3 -14.87 -10.39 -5.53
CA LYS A 3 -14.99 -11.55 -4.65
C LYS A 3 -13.90 -11.55 -3.56
N ILE A 4 -12.69 -11.10 -3.86
CA ILE A 4 -11.57 -11.04 -2.92
C ILE A 4 -11.83 -9.94 -1.90
N LEU A 5 -12.10 -8.73 -2.36
CA LEU A 5 -12.41 -7.60 -1.47
C LEU A 5 -13.64 -7.87 -0.59
N SER A 6 -14.67 -8.56 -1.12
CA SER A 6 -15.86 -8.93 -0.33
C SER A 6 -15.56 -9.96 0.77
N GLY A 7 -14.44 -10.67 0.71
CA GLY A 7 -13.96 -11.56 1.78
C GLY A 7 -13.71 -10.80 3.08
N SER A 8 -13.13 -9.60 2.98
CA SER A 8 -12.81 -8.74 4.14
C SER A 8 -14.03 -8.05 4.79
N LEU A 9 -15.24 -8.22 4.23
CA LEU A 9 -16.47 -7.70 4.85
C LEU A 9 -16.87 -8.41 6.15
N ARG A 10 -16.55 -9.67 6.29
CA ARG A 10 -16.74 -10.50 7.51
C ARG A 10 -18.02 -10.13 8.28
N GLU A 11 -17.88 -9.63 9.50
CA GLU A 11 -18.97 -9.22 10.41
C GLU A 11 -19.79 -8.02 9.90
N TYR A 12 -19.25 -7.20 9.01
CA TYR A 12 -19.90 -5.98 8.51
C TYR A 12 -20.93 -6.21 7.40
N LYS A 13 -21.13 -7.47 6.92
CA LYS A 13 -22.15 -7.82 5.92
C LYS A 13 -23.55 -7.44 6.37
N ARG A 14 -23.89 -7.69 7.64
CA ARG A 14 -25.21 -7.34 8.20
C ARG A 14 -25.43 -5.83 8.22
N GLY A 15 -24.40 -5.06 8.61
CA GLY A 15 -24.45 -3.60 8.59
C GLY A 15 -24.65 -3.04 7.18
N SER A 16 -24.00 -3.63 6.18
CA SER A 16 -24.16 -3.26 4.77
C SER A 16 -25.61 -3.44 4.30
N ILE A 17 -26.22 -4.60 4.56
CA ILE A 17 -27.60 -4.90 4.20
C ILE A 17 -28.56 -3.94 4.91
N LEU A 18 -28.36 -3.71 6.20
CA LEU A 18 -29.19 -2.81 7.00
C LEU A 18 -29.10 -1.36 6.49
N THR A 19 -27.91 -0.90 6.10
CA THR A 19 -27.72 0.42 5.50
C THR A 19 -28.54 0.57 4.20
N ILE A 20 -28.49 -0.46 3.33
CA ILE A 20 -29.26 -0.47 2.08
C ILE A 20 -30.77 -0.39 2.37
N LEU A 21 -31.28 -1.21 3.29
CA LEU A 21 -32.70 -1.21 3.66
C LEU A 21 -33.14 0.15 4.23
N LEU A 22 -32.34 0.74 5.13
CA LEU A 22 -32.62 2.05 5.70
C LEU A 22 -32.56 3.16 4.63
N SER A 23 -31.67 3.09 3.66
CA SER A 23 -31.59 4.06 2.56
C SER A 23 -32.80 3.97 1.61
N ILE A 24 -33.33 2.76 1.39
CA ILE A 24 -34.57 2.56 0.64
C ILE A 24 -35.77 3.17 1.42
N LEU A 25 -35.84 2.93 2.73
CA LEU A 25 -36.91 3.43 3.58
C LEU A 25 -36.84 4.97 3.69
N GLU A 26 -35.64 5.55 3.82
CA GLU A 26 -35.42 7.00 3.79
C GLU A 26 -35.96 7.62 2.50
N ALA A 27 -35.65 7.03 1.33
CA ALA A 27 -36.13 7.47 0.04
C ALA A 27 -37.65 7.33 -0.08
N ALA A 28 -38.25 6.27 0.46
CA ALA A 28 -39.71 6.10 0.46
C ALA A 28 -40.40 7.16 1.28
N PHE A 29 -39.90 7.51 2.47
CA PHE A 29 -40.49 8.60 3.28
C PHE A 29 -40.36 9.95 2.58
N GLU A 30 -39.23 10.22 1.92
CA GLU A 30 -39.01 11.47 1.19
C GLU A 30 -40.00 11.69 0.06
N ILE A 31 -40.43 10.63 -0.63
CA ILE A 31 -41.39 10.69 -1.73
C ILE A 31 -42.84 10.87 -1.24
N LEU A 32 -43.15 10.40 -0.03
CA LEU A 32 -44.49 10.58 0.56
C LEU A 32 -44.76 12.02 0.96
N ILE A 33 -43.76 12.81 1.31
CA ILE A 33 -43.93 14.19 1.77
C ILE A 33 -44.61 15.09 0.71
N PRO A 34 -44.20 15.14 -0.57
CA PRO A 34 -44.90 15.92 -1.60
C PRO A 34 -46.33 15.45 -1.85
N LEU A 35 -46.65 14.15 -1.72
CA LEU A 35 -48.02 13.65 -1.81
C LEU A 35 -48.92 14.21 -0.70
N LEU A 36 -48.44 14.12 0.54
CA LEU A 36 -49.16 14.67 1.69
C LEU A 36 -49.29 16.18 1.60
N MET A 37 -48.32 16.86 0.99
CA MET A 37 -48.39 18.31 0.73
C MET A 37 -49.47 18.63 -0.31
N ALA A 38 -49.61 17.78 -1.35
CA ALA A 38 -50.71 17.91 -2.31
C ALA A 38 -52.08 17.77 -1.63
N ASP A 39 -52.27 16.73 -0.81
CA ASP A 39 -53.49 16.53 -0.04
C ASP A 39 -53.76 17.68 0.93
N LEU A 40 -52.75 18.26 1.56
CA LEU A 40 -52.87 19.43 2.43
C LEU A 40 -53.39 20.65 1.67
N ILE A 41 -52.87 20.87 0.44
CA ILE A 41 -53.31 21.98 -0.41
C ILE A 41 -54.78 21.77 -0.85
N ASP A 42 -55.06 20.61 -1.45
CA ASP A 42 -56.33 20.32 -2.08
C ASP A 42 -57.48 20.18 -1.06
N GLN A 43 -57.27 19.46 0.05
CA GLN A 43 -58.30 19.18 1.05
C GLN A 43 -58.32 20.20 2.20
N GLY A 44 -57.18 20.86 2.47
CA GLY A 44 -57.05 21.83 3.55
C GLY A 44 -57.24 23.27 3.07
N ILE A 45 -56.35 23.73 2.16
CA ILE A 45 -56.28 25.13 1.76
C ILE A 45 -57.42 25.47 0.79
N ASP A 46 -57.60 24.68 -0.28
CA ASP A 46 -58.62 25.00 -1.32
C ASP A 46 -60.04 24.83 -0.82
N LEU A 47 -60.28 23.90 0.10
CA LEU A 47 -61.58 23.71 0.73
C LEU A 47 -61.81 24.55 2.02
N GLY A 48 -60.73 25.19 2.53
CA GLY A 48 -60.78 25.96 3.76
C GLY A 48 -60.96 25.13 5.04
N ASP A 49 -60.67 23.84 5.00
CA ASP A 49 -60.75 22.89 6.14
C ASP A 49 -59.54 22.89 7.01
N MET A 50 -59.57 23.60 8.13
CA MET A 50 -58.46 23.64 9.10
C MET A 50 -58.19 22.27 9.76
N ALA A 51 -59.18 21.38 9.85
CA ALA A 51 -58.98 20.04 10.41
C ALA A 51 -58.11 19.20 9.46
N ALA A 52 -58.35 19.29 8.16
CA ALA A 52 -57.52 18.67 7.13
C ALA A 52 -56.09 19.24 7.15
N VAL A 53 -55.91 20.57 7.30
CA VAL A 53 -54.58 21.20 7.43
C VAL A 53 -53.78 20.62 8.60
N TRP A 54 -54.41 20.53 9.78
CA TRP A 54 -53.76 19.93 10.95
C TRP A 54 -53.43 18.43 10.74
N LYS A 55 -54.33 17.67 10.17
CA LYS A 55 -54.15 16.23 9.90
C LYS A 55 -52.93 15.98 9.00
N PHE A 56 -52.91 16.64 7.83
CA PHE A 56 -51.80 16.44 6.88
C PHE A 56 -50.50 17.12 7.34
N GLY A 57 -50.58 18.28 8.02
CA GLY A 57 -49.42 18.94 8.60
C GLY A 57 -48.69 18.07 9.64
N ILE A 58 -49.46 17.42 10.54
CA ILE A 58 -48.92 16.48 11.51
C ILE A 58 -48.35 15.25 10.80
N ALA A 59 -49.03 14.72 9.77
CA ALA A 59 -48.52 13.59 8.99
C ALA A 59 -47.18 13.91 8.30
N ILE A 60 -47.05 15.09 7.68
CA ILE A 60 -45.79 15.56 7.07
C ILE A 60 -44.67 15.62 8.13
N LEU A 61 -44.98 16.17 9.32
CA LEU A 61 -44.02 16.26 10.41
C LEU A 61 -43.53 14.86 10.86
N ILE A 62 -44.47 13.91 10.98
CA ILE A 62 -44.14 12.51 11.33
C ILE A 62 -43.24 11.89 10.28
N PHE A 63 -43.59 11.96 8.98
CA PHE A 63 -42.78 11.38 7.91
C PHE A 63 -41.43 12.09 7.76
N ALA A 64 -41.33 13.39 7.95
CA ALA A 64 -40.06 14.12 7.97
C ALA A 64 -39.17 13.67 9.15
N THR A 65 -39.77 13.42 10.31
CA THR A 65 -39.05 12.90 11.49
C THR A 65 -38.56 11.47 11.24
N LEU A 66 -39.39 10.62 10.65
CA LEU A 66 -39.02 9.25 10.29
C LEU A 66 -37.91 9.23 9.23
N GLN A 67 -37.97 10.13 8.23
CA GLN A 67 -36.90 10.31 7.24
C GLN A 67 -35.60 10.73 7.90
N LEU A 68 -35.62 11.70 8.82
CA LEU A 68 -34.46 12.13 9.59
C LEU A 68 -33.84 10.97 10.37
N LEU A 69 -34.69 10.24 11.13
CA LEU A 69 -34.20 9.10 11.95
C LEU A 69 -33.59 7.99 11.09
N THR A 70 -34.25 7.61 9.98
CA THR A 70 -33.73 6.59 9.07
C THR A 70 -32.46 7.04 8.38
N GLY A 71 -32.37 8.33 7.98
CA GLY A 71 -31.17 8.91 7.37
C GLY A 71 -29.99 8.97 8.31
N VAL A 72 -30.20 9.41 9.56
CA VAL A 72 -29.13 9.42 10.59
C VAL A 72 -28.66 8.00 10.90
N LEU A 73 -29.58 7.05 11.08
CA LEU A 73 -29.24 5.66 11.39
C LEU A 73 -28.51 4.99 10.22
N SER A 74 -28.98 5.22 8.98
CA SER A 74 -28.31 4.75 7.76
C SER A 74 -26.88 5.31 7.65
N ALA A 75 -26.70 6.62 7.91
CA ALA A 75 -25.40 7.26 7.87
C ALA A 75 -24.44 6.70 8.91
N HIS A 76 -24.91 6.53 10.15
CA HIS A 76 -24.12 5.99 11.25
C HIS A 76 -23.66 4.55 10.95
N ILE A 77 -24.58 3.69 10.52
CA ILE A 77 -24.27 2.28 10.21
C ILE A 77 -23.34 2.18 8.98
N ALA A 78 -23.58 2.99 7.94
CA ALA A 78 -22.72 3.05 6.77
C ALA A 78 -21.28 3.44 7.13
N ALA A 79 -21.12 4.48 7.95
CA ALA A 79 -19.80 4.92 8.41
C ALA A 79 -19.08 3.81 9.21
N LYS A 80 -19.75 3.22 10.20
CA LYS A 80 -19.19 2.12 10.99
C LYS A 80 -18.81 0.93 10.11
N THR A 81 -19.67 0.57 9.17
CA THR A 81 -19.45 -0.57 8.26
C THR A 81 -18.31 -0.32 7.28
N SER A 82 -18.20 0.86 6.70
CA SER A 82 -17.14 1.20 5.75
C SER A 82 -15.77 1.30 6.44
N VAL A 83 -15.71 1.90 7.62
CA VAL A 83 -14.48 1.98 8.43
C VAL A 83 -14.04 0.59 8.89
N GLY A 84 -14.98 -0.24 9.38
CA GLY A 84 -14.66 -1.61 9.78
C GLY A 84 -14.20 -2.48 8.62
N PHE A 85 -14.86 -2.39 7.47
CA PHE A 85 -14.42 -3.06 6.24
C PHE A 85 -13.01 -2.65 5.84
N SER A 86 -12.69 -1.34 5.89
CA SER A 86 -11.35 -0.86 5.56
C SER A 86 -10.29 -1.29 6.58
N ALA A 87 -10.65 -1.42 7.85
CA ALA A 87 -9.76 -1.96 8.88
C ALA A 87 -9.41 -3.42 8.61
N ASN A 88 -10.43 -4.26 8.34
CA ASN A 88 -10.20 -5.66 7.95
C ASN A 88 -9.35 -5.77 6.68
N LEU A 89 -9.60 -4.91 5.69
CA LEU A 89 -8.84 -4.90 4.44
C LEU A 89 -7.36 -4.56 4.66
N ARG A 90 -7.07 -3.57 5.52
CA ARG A 90 -5.68 -3.25 5.92
C ARG A 90 -5.02 -4.41 6.63
N GLN A 91 -5.75 -5.04 7.56
CA GLN A 91 -5.24 -6.20 8.29
C GLN A 91 -4.91 -7.35 7.35
N ASP A 92 -5.86 -7.73 6.47
CA ASP A 92 -5.66 -8.81 5.50
C ASP A 92 -4.46 -8.56 4.57
N MET A 93 -4.30 -7.31 4.10
CA MET A 93 -3.14 -6.92 3.30
C MET A 93 -1.84 -6.97 4.10
N TYR A 94 -1.85 -6.47 5.34
CA TYR A 94 -0.66 -6.47 6.18
C TYR A 94 -0.22 -7.89 6.52
N ASP A 95 -1.17 -8.75 6.91
CA ASP A 95 -0.92 -10.16 7.19
C ASP A 95 -0.32 -10.86 5.97
N ASN A 96 -0.87 -10.61 4.76
CA ASN A 96 -0.32 -11.18 3.54
C ASN A 96 1.09 -10.67 3.22
N VAL A 97 1.35 -9.37 3.41
CA VAL A 97 2.69 -8.79 3.21
C VAL A 97 3.74 -9.41 4.16
N GLN A 98 3.35 -9.80 5.38
CA GLN A 98 4.25 -10.48 6.32
C GLN A 98 4.66 -11.90 5.85
N THR A 99 3.88 -12.51 4.96
CA THR A 99 4.22 -13.83 4.36
C THR A 99 5.11 -13.70 3.12
N PHE A 100 5.34 -12.50 2.60
CA PHE A 100 6.08 -12.29 1.36
C PHE A 100 7.54 -12.71 1.47
N ALA A 101 8.01 -13.38 0.42
CA ALA A 101 9.44 -13.56 0.18
C ALA A 101 10.06 -12.25 -0.37
N PHE A 102 11.38 -12.18 -0.41
CA PHE A 102 12.08 -11.02 -0.96
C PHE A 102 11.73 -10.75 -2.43
N SER A 103 11.52 -11.80 -3.22
CA SER A 103 11.04 -11.72 -4.61
C SER A 103 9.71 -10.95 -4.75
N ASN A 104 8.77 -11.15 -3.82
CA ASN A 104 7.50 -10.41 -3.80
C ASN A 104 7.71 -8.94 -3.42
N ILE A 105 8.59 -8.65 -2.43
CA ILE A 105 8.90 -7.29 -2.00
C ILE A 105 9.58 -6.50 -3.12
N ASP A 106 10.49 -7.13 -3.86
CA ASP A 106 11.17 -6.53 -5.02
C ASP A 106 10.16 -6.16 -6.13
N LYS A 107 9.11 -6.98 -6.31
CA LYS A 107 8.04 -6.73 -7.29
C LYS A 107 7.21 -5.51 -6.95
N PHE A 108 6.88 -5.28 -5.68
CA PHE A 108 5.92 -4.24 -5.28
C PHE A 108 6.55 -2.91 -4.86
N SER A 109 7.79 -2.83 -4.50
CA SER A 109 8.45 -1.73 -3.78
C SER A 109 7.76 -1.32 -2.46
N THR A 110 8.52 -0.93 -1.47
CA THR A 110 8.02 -0.53 -0.14
C THR A 110 7.06 0.67 -0.22
N ALA A 111 7.40 1.67 -1.03
CA ALA A 111 6.57 2.88 -1.20
C ALA A 111 5.18 2.54 -1.80
N SER A 112 5.13 1.59 -2.76
CA SER A 112 3.88 1.13 -3.35
C SER A 112 3.00 0.40 -2.32
N ILE A 113 3.57 -0.47 -1.49
CA ILE A 113 2.83 -1.17 -0.42
C ILE A 113 2.24 -0.18 0.58
N VAL A 114 3.03 0.82 1.02
CA VAL A 114 2.54 1.87 1.93
C VAL A 114 1.37 2.64 1.32
N THR A 115 1.46 3.04 0.04
CA THR A 115 0.36 3.75 -0.65
C THR A 115 -0.91 2.90 -0.72
N ARG A 116 -0.78 1.59 -0.97
CA ARG A 116 -1.91 0.65 -1.02
C ARG A 116 -2.57 0.48 0.34
N LEU A 117 -1.79 0.38 1.43
CA LEU A 117 -2.29 0.25 2.81
C LEU A 117 -2.95 1.53 3.34
N THR A 118 -2.61 2.69 2.80
CA THR A 118 -3.09 4.00 3.25
C THR A 118 -4.10 4.60 2.28
N THR A 119 -3.64 5.19 1.20
CA THR A 119 -4.46 5.97 0.25
C THR A 119 -5.46 5.09 -0.49
N ASP A 120 -5.04 3.93 -1.02
CA ASP A 120 -5.93 3.07 -1.80
C ASP A 120 -7.05 2.48 -0.93
N VAL A 121 -6.73 2.04 0.29
CA VAL A 121 -7.76 1.54 1.22
C VAL A 121 -8.72 2.67 1.61
N THR A 122 -8.25 3.90 1.80
CA THR A 122 -9.11 5.06 2.10
C THR A 122 -10.05 5.39 0.92
N ASN A 123 -9.55 5.29 -0.32
CA ASN A 123 -10.38 5.46 -1.52
C ASN A 123 -11.48 4.39 -1.58
N ILE A 124 -11.16 3.14 -1.31
CA ILE A 124 -12.14 2.04 -1.24
C ILE A 124 -13.16 2.27 -0.12
N GLN A 125 -12.71 2.68 1.06
CA GLN A 125 -13.59 3.00 2.20
C GLN A 125 -14.64 4.05 1.83
N ASN A 126 -14.20 5.18 1.25
CA ASN A 126 -15.07 6.28 0.87
C ASN A 126 -16.05 5.87 -0.23
N SER A 127 -15.55 5.16 -1.24
CA SER A 127 -16.40 4.66 -2.32
C SER A 127 -17.41 3.64 -1.84
N TYR A 128 -17.01 2.75 -0.94
CA TYR A 128 -17.92 1.76 -0.36
C TYR A 128 -19.04 2.43 0.46
N GLN A 129 -18.69 3.44 1.27
CA GLN A 129 -19.69 4.22 2.01
C GLN A 129 -20.67 4.93 1.08
N MET A 130 -20.18 5.53 -0.02
CA MET A 130 -21.02 6.14 -1.04
C MET A 130 -21.92 5.13 -1.74
N MET A 131 -21.38 3.97 -2.10
CA MET A 131 -22.14 2.91 -2.76
C MET A 131 -23.28 2.39 -1.88
N LEU A 132 -23.06 2.20 -0.58
CA LEU A 132 -24.09 1.71 0.34
C LEU A 132 -25.28 2.66 0.47
N ARG A 133 -25.07 3.97 0.33
CA ARG A 133 -26.12 4.99 0.50
C ARG A 133 -26.58 5.57 -0.83
N MET A 134 -25.68 6.26 -1.53
CA MET A 134 -26.05 7.08 -2.69
C MET A 134 -26.34 6.23 -3.94
N ALA A 135 -25.61 5.14 -4.18
CA ALA A 135 -25.86 4.27 -5.32
C ALA A 135 -27.17 3.49 -5.19
N VAL A 136 -27.69 3.32 -3.97
CA VAL A 136 -28.99 2.72 -3.71
C VAL A 136 -30.09 3.76 -3.75
N ARG A 137 -29.92 4.89 -3.06
CA ARG A 137 -30.92 5.95 -2.94
C ARG A 137 -31.27 6.57 -4.30
N GLY A 138 -30.27 6.84 -5.18
CA GLY A 138 -30.50 7.45 -6.48
C GLY A 138 -31.49 6.68 -7.37
N PRO A 139 -31.28 5.41 -7.70
CA PRO A 139 -32.22 4.61 -8.49
C PRO A 139 -33.58 4.46 -7.82
N VAL A 140 -33.62 4.27 -6.49
CA VAL A 140 -34.89 4.14 -5.73
C VAL A 140 -35.72 5.41 -5.83
N MET A 141 -35.10 6.58 -5.67
CA MET A 141 -35.75 7.88 -5.85
C MET A 141 -36.30 8.04 -7.26
N LEU A 142 -35.52 7.70 -8.30
CA LEU A 142 -36.00 7.80 -9.68
C LEU A 142 -37.22 6.89 -9.93
N VAL A 143 -37.14 5.62 -9.49
CA VAL A 143 -38.24 4.67 -9.70
C VAL A 143 -39.48 5.09 -8.95
N PHE A 144 -39.38 5.46 -7.69
CA PHE A 144 -40.53 5.85 -6.88
C PHE A 144 -41.15 7.18 -7.36
N ALA A 145 -40.32 8.20 -7.68
CA ALA A 145 -40.81 9.46 -8.21
C ALA A 145 -41.52 9.27 -9.54
N MET A 146 -41.01 8.37 -10.41
CA MET A 146 -41.69 8.03 -11.67
C MET A 146 -43.00 7.31 -11.44
N ILE A 147 -43.07 6.31 -10.56
CA ILE A 147 -44.33 5.59 -10.24
C ILE A 147 -45.39 6.56 -9.75
N VAL A 148 -45.04 7.46 -8.84
CA VAL A 148 -46.01 8.43 -8.29
C VAL A 148 -46.39 9.45 -9.35
N SER A 149 -45.47 9.96 -10.15
CA SER A 149 -45.79 10.90 -11.24
C SER A 149 -46.75 10.28 -12.27
N PHE A 150 -46.60 8.99 -12.60
CA PHE A 150 -47.54 8.26 -13.46
C PHE A 150 -48.95 8.12 -12.84
N ARG A 151 -49.03 8.01 -11.51
CA ARG A 151 -50.32 7.96 -10.82
C ARG A 151 -51.04 9.32 -10.81
N ILE A 152 -50.29 10.41 -10.71
CA ILE A 152 -50.83 11.77 -10.71
C ILE A 152 -51.28 12.16 -12.12
N ASN A 153 -50.35 12.14 -13.08
CA ASN A 153 -50.67 12.50 -14.47
C ASN A 153 -49.73 11.83 -15.47
N THR A 154 -50.27 10.98 -16.34
CA THR A 154 -49.50 10.24 -17.33
C THR A 154 -48.76 11.13 -18.33
N THR A 155 -49.37 12.24 -18.75
CA THR A 155 -48.77 13.16 -19.73
C THR A 155 -47.52 13.83 -19.16
N VAL A 156 -47.60 14.28 -17.89
CA VAL A 156 -46.44 14.88 -17.20
C VAL A 156 -45.37 13.82 -16.92
N ALA A 157 -45.77 12.61 -16.52
CA ALA A 157 -44.81 11.53 -16.30
C ALA A 157 -44.01 11.16 -17.56
N LEU A 158 -44.63 11.25 -18.75
CA LEU A 158 -43.92 11.05 -20.04
C LEU A 158 -42.86 12.13 -20.29
N ILE A 159 -43.02 13.36 -19.78
CA ILE A 159 -41.97 14.39 -19.86
C ILE A 159 -40.73 13.91 -19.08
N PHE A 160 -40.95 13.44 -17.84
CA PHE A 160 -39.84 12.91 -17.03
C PHE A 160 -39.16 11.70 -17.72
N LEU A 161 -39.99 10.79 -18.27
CA LEU A 161 -39.47 9.60 -18.98
C LEU A 161 -38.61 9.98 -20.21
N ALA A 162 -38.92 11.10 -20.88
CA ALA A 162 -38.13 11.61 -21.99
C ALA A 162 -36.86 12.36 -21.52
N VAL A 163 -36.95 13.14 -20.47
CA VAL A 163 -35.86 13.97 -19.95
C VAL A 163 -34.79 13.14 -19.28
N ILE A 164 -35.16 12.09 -18.51
CA ILE A 164 -34.21 11.23 -17.80
C ILE A 164 -33.16 10.64 -18.73
N PRO A 165 -33.48 9.93 -19.84
CA PRO A 165 -32.49 9.35 -20.72
C PRO A 165 -31.66 10.40 -21.47
N ILE A 166 -32.25 11.55 -21.84
CA ILE A 166 -31.51 12.65 -22.47
C ILE A 166 -30.45 13.18 -21.51
N MET A 167 -30.84 13.46 -20.27
CA MET A 167 -29.91 13.91 -19.23
C MET A 167 -28.83 12.88 -18.92
N ALA A 168 -29.22 11.62 -18.75
CA ALA A 168 -28.28 10.54 -18.50
C ALA A 168 -27.24 10.43 -19.64
N LEU A 169 -27.68 10.55 -20.89
CA LEU A 169 -26.81 10.53 -22.06
C LEU A 169 -25.83 11.72 -22.06
N LEU A 170 -26.32 12.95 -21.78
CA LEU A 170 -25.49 14.14 -21.72
C LEU A 170 -24.43 14.05 -20.61
N LEU A 171 -24.84 13.62 -19.41
CA LEU A 171 -23.92 13.40 -18.29
C LEU A 171 -22.87 12.34 -18.63
N LEU A 172 -23.29 11.25 -19.25
CA LEU A 172 -22.38 10.17 -19.67
C LEU A 172 -21.38 10.66 -20.72
N LEU A 173 -21.80 11.48 -21.70
CA LEU A 173 -20.91 12.10 -22.68
C LEU A 173 -19.89 13.03 -22.03
N ILE A 174 -20.29 13.83 -21.03
CA ILE A 174 -19.35 14.67 -20.27
C ILE A 174 -18.33 13.79 -19.56
N ILE A 175 -18.76 12.76 -18.81
CA ILE A 175 -17.88 11.86 -18.07
C ILE A 175 -16.89 11.14 -19.00
N CYS A 176 -17.37 10.63 -20.13
CA CYS A 176 -16.52 9.93 -21.12
C CYS A 176 -15.46 10.85 -21.74
N LYS A 177 -15.73 12.15 -21.90
CA LYS A 177 -14.76 13.12 -22.40
C LYS A 177 -13.79 13.61 -21.32
N VAL A 178 -14.27 13.78 -20.12
CA VAL A 178 -13.50 14.30 -18.98
C VAL A 178 -12.56 13.23 -18.40
N GLY A 179 -12.98 11.98 -18.37
CA GLY A 179 -12.19 10.86 -17.81
C GLY A 179 -10.77 10.75 -18.35
N PRO A 180 -10.55 10.70 -19.68
CA PRO A 180 -9.20 10.62 -20.26
C PRO A 180 -8.33 11.86 -19.94
N ILE A 181 -8.96 13.05 -19.82
CA ILE A 181 -8.24 14.29 -19.47
C ILE A 181 -7.69 14.16 -18.05
N PHE A 182 -8.52 13.81 -17.08
CA PHE A 182 -8.07 13.64 -15.69
C PHE A 182 -7.09 12.49 -15.52
N THR A 183 -7.24 11.39 -16.26
CA THR A 183 -6.24 10.31 -16.24
C THR A 183 -4.87 10.83 -16.66
N ARG A 184 -4.79 11.65 -17.69
CA ARG A 184 -3.52 12.29 -18.12
C ARG A 184 -2.99 13.23 -17.06
N VAL A 185 -3.85 14.04 -16.45
CA VAL A 185 -3.46 14.96 -15.38
C VAL A 185 -2.88 14.21 -14.19
N PHE A 186 -3.47 13.08 -13.79
CA PHE A 186 -2.95 12.25 -12.70
C PHE A 186 -1.57 11.66 -13.03
N HIS A 187 -1.32 11.23 -14.28
CA HIS A 187 0.03 10.83 -14.70
C HIS A 187 1.05 11.98 -14.62
N THR A 188 0.63 13.20 -14.97
CA THR A 188 1.50 14.38 -14.84
C THR A 188 1.75 14.74 -13.36
N TYR A 189 0.80 14.45 -12.45
CA TYR A 189 1.02 14.57 -11.01
C TYR A 189 2.05 13.56 -10.50
N ASP A 190 2.03 12.32 -11.01
CA ASP A 190 3.06 11.33 -10.65
C ASP A 190 4.45 11.80 -11.09
N GLU A 191 4.56 12.40 -12.28
CA GLU A 191 5.80 13.01 -12.77
C GLU A 191 6.24 14.17 -11.87
N LEU A 192 5.31 15.06 -11.47
CA LEU A 192 5.59 16.15 -10.54
C LEU A 192 6.13 15.62 -9.20
N ASN A 193 5.48 14.61 -8.64
CA ASN A 193 5.89 13.99 -7.39
C ASN A 193 7.31 13.41 -7.48
N ASN A 194 7.63 12.74 -8.59
CA ASN A 194 8.97 12.21 -8.84
C ASN A 194 10.02 13.33 -8.89
N VAL A 195 9.75 14.42 -9.61
CA VAL A 195 10.65 15.58 -9.72
C VAL A 195 10.85 16.24 -8.35
N VAL A 196 9.78 16.41 -7.57
CA VAL A 196 9.89 16.98 -6.22
C VAL A 196 10.70 16.06 -5.29
N GLN A 197 10.46 14.75 -5.31
CA GLN A 197 11.24 13.80 -4.50
C GLN A 197 12.72 13.78 -4.90
N GLU A 198 13.01 13.78 -6.21
CA GLU A 198 14.37 13.86 -6.74
C GLU A 198 15.07 15.14 -6.25
N ASN A 199 14.41 16.30 -6.41
CA ASN A 199 14.94 17.60 -6.00
C ASN A 199 15.18 17.66 -4.48
N VAL A 200 14.22 17.22 -3.64
CA VAL A 200 14.38 17.24 -2.18
C VAL A 200 15.51 16.31 -1.72
N ARG A 201 15.63 15.13 -2.33
CA ARG A 201 16.75 14.22 -2.04
C ARG A 201 18.10 14.80 -2.49
N GLY A 202 18.11 15.40 -3.67
CA GLY A 202 19.30 16.01 -4.29
C GLY A 202 19.53 17.48 -3.93
N ILE A 203 18.80 18.07 -2.96
CA ILE A 203 18.82 19.51 -2.71
C ILE A 203 20.21 20.07 -2.42
N ARG A 204 21.08 19.28 -1.75
CA ARG A 204 22.47 19.65 -1.51
C ARG A 204 23.27 19.77 -2.81
N VAL A 205 23.01 18.89 -3.78
CA VAL A 205 23.63 18.92 -5.11
C VAL A 205 23.14 20.16 -5.88
N VAL A 206 21.82 20.37 -5.91
CA VAL A 206 21.22 21.55 -6.56
C VAL A 206 21.85 22.83 -6.04
N LYS A 207 22.00 22.94 -4.70
CA LYS A 207 22.61 24.08 -4.03
C LYS A 207 24.11 24.23 -4.31
N SER A 208 24.86 23.11 -4.28
CA SER A 208 26.31 23.15 -4.50
C SER A 208 26.68 23.48 -5.95
N PHE A 209 25.79 23.21 -6.92
CA PHE A 209 26.01 23.52 -8.34
C PHE A 209 25.23 24.75 -8.84
N ASN A 210 24.53 25.49 -7.96
CA ASN A 210 23.70 26.67 -8.29
C ASN A 210 22.69 26.40 -9.42
N GLN A 211 21.98 25.26 -9.36
CA GLN A 211 21.03 24.83 -10.40
C GLN A 211 19.57 25.07 -10.00
N GLU A 212 19.29 25.98 -9.08
CA GLU A 212 17.94 26.27 -8.60
C GLU A 212 17.03 26.75 -9.72
N ASP A 213 17.52 27.63 -10.61
CA ASP A 213 16.73 28.17 -11.71
C ASP A 213 16.36 27.09 -12.72
N HIS A 214 17.24 26.12 -12.95
CA HIS A 214 16.95 24.95 -13.79
C HIS A 214 15.82 24.12 -13.21
N GLU A 215 15.90 23.78 -11.93
CA GLU A 215 14.88 22.99 -11.24
C GLU A 215 13.53 23.73 -11.13
N ILE A 216 13.55 25.05 -10.86
CA ILE A 216 12.35 25.88 -10.87
C ILE A 216 11.69 25.89 -12.26
N LYS A 217 12.46 25.96 -13.33
CA LYS A 217 11.94 25.93 -14.70
C LYS A 217 11.33 24.57 -15.04
N LYS A 218 11.99 23.48 -14.65
CA LYS A 218 11.49 22.10 -14.79
C LYS A 218 10.15 21.93 -14.06
N PHE A 219 10.09 22.33 -12.80
CA PHE A 219 8.87 22.29 -11.98
C PHE A 219 7.73 23.13 -12.59
N LYS A 220 8.02 24.38 -13.00
CA LYS A 220 7.02 25.25 -13.65
C LYS A 220 6.44 24.65 -14.92
N GLY A 221 7.25 23.98 -15.74
CA GLY A 221 6.79 23.32 -16.96
C GLY A 221 5.75 22.24 -16.67
N ILE A 222 6.03 21.37 -15.70
CA ILE A 222 5.11 20.29 -15.29
C ILE A 222 3.85 20.87 -14.64
N SER A 223 4.02 21.86 -13.75
CA SER A 223 2.91 22.56 -13.10
C SER A 223 1.98 23.25 -14.10
N GLN A 224 2.55 23.85 -15.16
CA GLN A 224 1.77 24.44 -16.25
C GLN A 224 0.96 23.40 -17.03
N SER A 225 1.54 22.22 -17.30
CA SER A 225 0.84 21.12 -17.97
C SER A 225 -0.34 20.59 -17.12
N ILE A 226 -0.16 20.53 -15.79
CA ILE A 226 -1.24 20.19 -14.85
C ILE A 226 -2.34 21.25 -14.92
N TYR A 227 -1.98 22.54 -14.85
CA TYR A 227 -2.94 23.63 -14.94
C TYR A 227 -3.77 23.57 -16.24
N GLU A 228 -3.13 23.38 -17.38
CA GLU A 228 -3.81 23.30 -18.68
C GLU A 228 -4.73 22.09 -18.77
N GLY A 229 -4.30 20.94 -18.25
CA GLY A 229 -5.12 19.74 -18.18
C GLY A 229 -6.33 19.91 -17.26
N TYR A 230 -6.14 20.44 -16.05
CA TYR A 230 -7.24 20.77 -15.15
C TYR A 230 -8.21 21.77 -15.75
N ALA A 231 -7.71 22.88 -16.29
CA ALA A 231 -8.55 23.90 -16.91
C ALA A 231 -9.37 23.34 -18.07
N ALA A 232 -8.80 22.42 -18.88
CA ALA A 232 -9.54 21.73 -19.94
C ALA A 232 -10.65 20.81 -19.39
N GLY A 233 -10.36 20.04 -18.33
CA GLY A 233 -11.33 19.18 -17.64
C GLY A 233 -12.46 19.99 -16.99
N GLU A 234 -12.10 21.01 -16.23
CA GLU A 234 -13.06 21.88 -15.53
C GLU A 234 -13.97 22.67 -16.49
N ARG A 235 -13.46 23.12 -17.64
CA ARG A 235 -14.30 23.75 -18.68
C ARG A 235 -15.43 22.83 -19.14
N LEU A 236 -15.18 21.53 -19.27
CA LEU A 236 -16.22 20.56 -19.64
C LEU A 236 -17.17 20.30 -18.48
N LEU A 237 -16.64 20.15 -17.25
CA LEU A 237 -17.45 19.97 -16.04
C LEU A 237 -18.32 21.19 -15.72
N ALA A 238 -17.86 22.40 -16.04
CA ALA A 238 -18.61 23.63 -15.83
C ALA A 238 -19.96 23.63 -16.57
N PHE A 239 -20.11 22.87 -17.67
CA PHE A 239 -21.40 22.73 -18.36
C PHE A 239 -22.42 21.90 -17.59
N ASN A 240 -21.98 21.09 -16.62
CA ASN A 240 -22.86 20.20 -15.88
C ASN A 240 -24.00 20.98 -15.17
N SER A 241 -23.65 22.01 -14.40
CA SER A 241 -24.64 22.79 -13.64
C SER A 241 -25.61 23.57 -14.54
N PRO A 242 -25.18 24.33 -15.58
CA PRO A 242 -26.09 25.01 -16.51
C PRO A 242 -27.02 24.05 -17.27
N ILE A 243 -26.55 22.90 -17.70
CA ILE A 243 -27.36 21.88 -18.38
C ILE A 243 -28.46 21.40 -17.42
N MET A 244 -28.07 21.05 -16.18
CA MET A 244 -29.03 20.63 -15.16
C MET A 244 -30.09 21.68 -14.91
N GLN A 245 -29.70 22.95 -14.73
CA GLN A 245 -30.62 24.06 -14.50
C GLN A 245 -31.54 24.28 -15.69
N PHE A 246 -31.03 24.21 -16.90
CA PHE A 246 -31.83 24.33 -18.11
C PHE A 246 -32.91 23.26 -18.16
N PHE A 247 -32.59 22.00 -17.97
CA PHE A 247 -33.57 20.92 -17.96
C PHE A 247 -34.56 21.04 -16.80
N MET A 248 -34.11 21.49 -15.63
CA MET A 248 -34.99 21.76 -14.49
C MET A 248 -36.03 22.82 -14.84
N TYR A 249 -35.60 23.98 -15.36
CA TYR A 249 -36.55 25.04 -15.73
C TYR A 249 -37.41 24.66 -16.93
N ALA A 250 -36.86 23.95 -17.91
CA ALA A 250 -37.64 23.42 -19.04
C ALA A 250 -38.72 22.46 -18.57
N CYS A 251 -38.41 21.53 -17.67
CA CYS A 251 -39.40 20.65 -17.04
C CYS A 251 -40.46 21.47 -16.28
N MET A 252 -40.05 22.41 -15.44
CA MET A 252 -40.96 23.25 -14.67
C MET A 252 -41.93 24.04 -15.58
N ILE A 253 -41.44 24.63 -16.69
CA ILE A 253 -42.26 25.35 -17.65
C ILE A 253 -43.26 24.40 -18.33
N LEU A 254 -42.79 23.22 -18.80
CA LEU A 254 -43.66 22.23 -19.45
C LEU A 254 -44.72 21.68 -18.50
N ILE A 255 -44.35 21.38 -17.24
CA ILE A 255 -45.24 20.89 -16.21
C ILE A 255 -46.26 21.99 -15.85
N SER A 256 -45.81 23.24 -15.73
CA SER A 256 -46.72 24.39 -15.48
C SER A 256 -47.74 24.56 -16.61
N TRP A 257 -47.28 24.52 -17.87
CA TRP A 257 -48.17 24.67 -19.04
C TRP A 257 -49.21 23.56 -19.13
N ILE A 258 -48.75 22.28 -19.07
CA ILE A 258 -49.66 21.14 -19.17
C ILE A 258 -50.55 21.03 -17.93
N GLY A 259 -49.96 21.24 -16.73
CA GLY A 259 -50.67 21.22 -15.47
C GLY A 259 -51.71 22.30 -15.36
N ALA A 260 -51.39 23.56 -15.69
CA ALA A 260 -52.38 24.64 -15.70
C ALA A 260 -53.55 24.37 -16.65
N LYS A 261 -53.24 23.84 -17.86
CA LYS A 261 -54.28 23.42 -18.80
C LYS A 261 -55.17 22.32 -18.21
N ALA A 262 -54.57 21.30 -17.59
CA ALA A 262 -55.32 20.20 -16.96
C ALA A 262 -56.18 20.67 -15.79
N ILE A 263 -55.65 21.56 -14.92
CA ILE A 263 -56.36 22.12 -13.77
C ILE A 263 -57.54 22.97 -14.21
N VAL A 264 -57.37 23.85 -15.20
CA VAL A 264 -58.46 24.68 -15.74
C VAL A 264 -59.52 23.80 -16.37
N THR A 265 -59.16 22.73 -17.06
CA THR A 265 -60.13 21.82 -17.71
C THR A 265 -60.90 20.98 -16.68
N SER A 266 -60.24 20.56 -15.58
CA SER A 266 -60.87 19.77 -14.49
C SER A 266 -61.65 20.63 -13.50
N GLY A 267 -61.46 21.95 -13.54
CA GLY A 267 -62.02 22.84 -12.53
C GLY A 267 -61.48 22.65 -11.13
N ASN A 268 -60.17 22.21 -11.06
CA ASN A 268 -59.47 21.85 -9.82
C ASN A 268 -60.10 20.68 -9.05
N ASN A 269 -60.75 19.75 -9.77
CA ASN A 269 -61.45 18.61 -9.17
C ASN A 269 -60.61 17.33 -9.40
N ALA A 270 -60.14 16.71 -8.32
CA ALA A 270 -59.33 15.48 -8.36
C ALA A 270 -60.02 14.30 -9.09
N ALA A 271 -61.36 14.24 -9.09
CA ALA A 271 -62.12 13.20 -9.79
C ALA A 271 -62.17 13.41 -11.32
N LEU A 272 -61.94 14.64 -11.79
CA LEU A 272 -62.01 15.03 -13.21
C LEU A 272 -60.64 15.24 -13.86
N GLY A 273 -59.59 15.34 -13.06
CA GLY A 273 -58.23 15.56 -13.57
C GLY A 273 -57.26 15.98 -12.48
N MET A 274 -56.32 16.85 -12.84
CA MET A 274 -55.25 17.31 -11.99
C MET A 274 -55.64 18.50 -11.11
N THR A 275 -55.06 18.56 -9.90
CA THR A 275 -55.30 19.63 -8.92
C THR A 275 -54.08 20.54 -8.75
N THR A 276 -54.26 21.65 -7.98
CA THR A 276 -53.16 22.56 -7.60
C THR A 276 -52.15 21.88 -6.68
N GLY A 277 -52.58 20.99 -5.80
CA GLY A 277 -51.74 20.17 -4.96
C GLY A 277 -50.89 19.20 -5.79
N ASP A 278 -51.50 18.51 -6.76
CA ASP A 278 -50.83 17.62 -7.70
C ASP A 278 -49.72 18.33 -8.47
N LEU A 279 -49.97 19.55 -8.94
CA LEU A 279 -48.95 20.35 -9.65
C LEU A 279 -47.77 20.66 -8.75
N THR A 280 -47.98 20.99 -7.50
CA THR A 280 -46.94 21.27 -6.50
C THR A 280 -46.12 20.03 -6.20
N ALA A 281 -46.75 18.85 -6.07
CA ALA A 281 -46.06 17.58 -5.90
C ALA A 281 -45.18 17.24 -7.12
N LEU A 282 -45.67 17.45 -8.35
CA LEU A 282 -44.91 17.21 -9.58
C LEU A 282 -43.68 18.12 -9.71
N PHE A 283 -43.73 19.37 -9.24
CA PHE A 283 -42.54 20.22 -9.16
C PHE A 283 -41.49 19.67 -8.19
N SER A 284 -41.94 19.16 -7.05
CA SER A 284 -41.05 18.52 -6.08
C SER A 284 -40.39 17.26 -6.67
N TYR A 285 -41.17 16.42 -7.36
CA TYR A 285 -40.62 15.22 -8.02
C TYR A 285 -39.69 15.58 -9.18
N ALA A 286 -39.93 16.63 -9.96
CA ALA A 286 -39.00 17.12 -10.97
C ALA A 286 -37.62 17.44 -10.35
N THR A 287 -37.63 18.19 -9.25
CA THR A 287 -36.37 18.52 -8.53
C THR A 287 -35.67 17.27 -7.98
N GLN A 288 -36.44 16.36 -7.36
CA GLN A 288 -35.88 15.11 -6.81
C GLN A 288 -35.29 14.20 -7.89
N ILE A 289 -35.95 14.04 -9.05
CA ILE A 289 -35.44 13.25 -10.19
C ILE A 289 -34.11 13.81 -10.70
N LEU A 290 -34.03 15.12 -10.88
CA LEU A 290 -32.83 15.77 -11.38
C LEU A 290 -31.68 15.69 -10.37
N MET A 291 -31.93 15.86 -9.07
CA MET A 291 -30.93 15.66 -8.01
C MET A 291 -30.46 14.20 -7.93
N ALA A 292 -31.37 13.23 -8.10
CA ALA A 292 -30.99 11.81 -8.13
C ALA A 292 -30.07 11.48 -9.30
N LEU A 293 -30.32 12.07 -10.49
CA LEU A 293 -29.42 11.91 -11.65
C LEU A 293 -28.03 12.50 -11.39
N MET A 294 -27.96 13.70 -10.76
CA MET A 294 -26.69 14.32 -10.40
C MET A 294 -25.92 13.46 -9.38
N MET A 295 -26.62 12.93 -8.37
CA MET A 295 -26.03 12.02 -7.38
C MET A 295 -25.48 10.75 -8.03
N LEU A 296 -26.21 10.14 -8.97
CA LEU A 296 -25.75 8.96 -9.71
C LEU A 296 -24.50 9.25 -10.56
N SER A 297 -24.43 10.42 -11.19
CA SER A 297 -23.24 10.86 -11.94
C SER A 297 -22.00 10.92 -11.03
N MET A 298 -22.14 11.49 -9.82
CA MET A 298 -21.06 11.58 -8.84
C MET A 298 -20.63 10.19 -8.34
N VAL A 299 -21.58 9.30 -8.07
CA VAL A 299 -21.30 7.91 -7.66
C VAL A 299 -20.51 7.19 -8.76
N PHE A 300 -20.90 7.37 -10.02
CA PHE A 300 -20.24 6.73 -11.16
C PHE A 300 -18.78 7.18 -11.30
N ALA A 301 -18.52 8.48 -11.17
CA ALA A 301 -17.16 9.02 -11.17
C ALA A 301 -16.30 8.42 -10.04
N MET A 302 -16.87 8.31 -8.84
CA MET A 302 -16.20 7.76 -7.67
C MET A 302 -15.88 6.26 -7.83
N ILE A 303 -16.78 5.49 -8.44
CA ILE A 303 -16.55 4.07 -8.75
C ILE A 303 -15.36 3.92 -9.70
N ILE A 304 -15.24 4.75 -10.74
CA ILE A 304 -14.13 4.69 -11.70
C ILE A 304 -12.78 4.93 -11.00
N ILE A 305 -12.70 5.96 -10.16
CA ILE A 305 -11.48 6.27 -9.40
C ILE A 305 -11.12 5.12 -8.46
N SER A 306 -12.10 4.59 -7.77
CA SER A 306 -11.94 3.51 -6.80
C SER A 306 -11.55 2.17 -7.44
N LEU A 307 -11.92 1.94 -8.70
CA LEU A 307 -11.61 0.69 -9.42
C LEU A 307 -10.10 0.49 -9.58
N ALA A 308 -9.34 1.56 -9.80
CA ALA A 308 -7.87 1.51 -9.88
C ALA A 308 -7.25 1.11 -8.53
N SER A 309 -7.71 1.73 -7.43
CA SER A 309 -7.28 1.38 -6.08
C SER A 309 -7.65 -0.07 -5.72
N ALA A 310 -8.87 -0.51 -6.11
CA ALA A 310 -9.33 -1.88 -5.89
C ALA A 310 -8.46 -2.94 -6.60
N ARG A 311 -7.99 -2.65 -7.82
CA ARG A 311 -7.07 -3.53 -8.54
C ARG A 311 -5.73 -3.66 -7.84
N ARG A 312 -5.12 -2.54 -7.42
CA ARG A 312 -3.84 -2.54 -6.71
C ARG A 312 -3.90 -3.27 -5.37
N ILE A 313 -5.02 -3.15 -4.64
CA ILE A 313 -5.24 -3.89 -3.40
C ILE A 313 -5.40 -5.38 -3.69
N ALA A 314 -6.20 -5.74 -4.70
CA ALA A 314 -6.40 -7.13 -5.08
C ALA A 314 -5.09 -7.82 -5.50
N GLU A 315 -4.20 -7.10 -6.21
CA GLU A 315 -2.87 -7.62 -6.56
C GLU A 315 -2.06 -8.02 -5.32
N VAL A 316 -2.10 -7.22 -4.24
CA VAL A 316 -1.41 -7.57 -2.99
C VAL A 316 -2.07 -8.75 -2.30
N LEU A 317 -3.41 -8.81 -2.25
CA LEU A 317 -4.14 -9.90 -1.60
C LEU A 317 -4.07 -11.23 -2.36
N GLU A 318 -3.88 -11.19 -3.68
CA GLU A 318 -3.75 -12.38 -4.54
C GLU A 318 -2.31 -12.88 -4.63
N GLU A 319 -1.34 -12.02 -4.32
CA GLU A 319 0.07 -12.40 -4.36
C GLU A 319 0.35 -13.46 -3.32
N LYS A 320 1.04 -14.50 -3.75
CA LYS A 320 1.48 -15.60 -2.90
C LYS A 320 2.99 -15.61 -2.84
N THR A 321 3.51 -16.00 -1.69
CA THR A 321 4.94 -16.29 -1.59
C THR A 321 5.28 -17.47 -2.48
N ASP A 322 6.48 -17.45 -3.05
CA ASP A 322 7.11 -18.57 -3.78
C ASP A 322 7.99 -19.43 -2.87
N ILE A 323 8.11 -19.04 -1.60
CA ILE A 323 8.91 -19.74 -0.58
C ILE A 323 7.97 -20.21 0.53
N ASP A 324 7.60 -21.48 0.48
CA ASP A 324 6.75 -22.13 1.47
C ASP A 324 7.51 -23.27 2.18
N ASP A 325 7.01 -23.64 3.36
CA ASP A 325 7.50 -24.81 4.07
C ASP A 325 7.07 -26.10 3.35
N PRO A 326 7.94 -27.13 3.30
CA PRO A 326 7.55 -28.42 2.75
C PRO A 326 6.51 -29.12 3.65
N ALA A 327 5.83 -30.14 3.10
CA ALA A 327 4.79 -30.86 3.83
C ALA A 327 5.30 -31.60 5.09
N ASP A 328 6.58 -32.01 5.09
CA ASP A 328 7.26 -32.65 6.23
C ASP A 328 8.61 -31.98 6.44
N PRO A 329 8.63 -30.81 7.13
CA PRO A 329 9.84 -30.02 7.28
C PRO A 329 10.80 -30.62 8.30
N VAL A 330 12.09 -30.50 8.02
CA VAL A 330 13.14 -30.83 8.98
C VAL A 330 13.20 -29.75 10.06
N MET A 331 13.01 -30.16 11.32
CA MET A 331 12.88 -29.25 12.47
C MET A 331 14.19 -28.98 13.22
N THR A 332 15.34 -29.48 12.75
CA THR A 332 16.64 -29.25 13.40
C THR A 332 17.76 -29.12 12.39
N VAL A 333 18.58 -28.09 12.54
CA VAL A 333 19.83 -27.95 11.78
C VAL A 333 20.95 -28.61 12.57
N ARG A 334 21.57 -29.62 11.99
CA ARG A 334 22.61 -30.44 12.63
C ARG A 334 23.86 -29.63 13.00
N ASP A 335 24.45 -28.98 12.00
CA ASP A 335 25.70 -28.23 12.12
C ASP A 335 25.73 -27.07 11.10
N GLY A 336 26.81 -26.30 11.09
CA GLY A 336 27.02 -25.16 10.21
C GLY A 336 27.72 -25.50 8.89
N SER A 337 27.79 -26.76 8.46
CA SER A 337 28.38 -27.12 7.17
C SER A 337 27.49 -26.70 6.01
N ILE A 338 28.08 -26.16 4.93
CA ILE A 338 27.36 -25.65 3.76
C ILE A 338 27.94 -26.26 2.50
N CYS A 339 27.07 -26.76 1.61
CA CYS A 339 27.48 -27.29 0.32
C CYS A 339 26.60 -26.75 -0.82
N PHE A 340 27.23 -26.08 -1.78
CA PHE A 340 26.60 -25.68 -3.04
C PHE A 340 26.96 -26.71 -4.10
N GLU A 341 25.96 -27.36 -4.70
CA GLU A 341 26.13 -28.36 -5.74
C GLU A 341 25.49 -27.88 -7.03
N GLN A 342 26.31 -27.48 -8.00
CA GLN A 342 25.89 -26.96 -9.32
C GLN A 342 24.86 -25.86 -9.23
N VAL A 343 24.94 -24.96 -8.24
CA VAL A 343 23.95 -23.94 -7.99
C VAL A 343 24.04 -22.83 -9.01
N SER A 344 22.90 -22.55 -9.66
CA SER A 344 22.70 -21.35 -10.47
C SER A 344 21.50 -20.57 -9.95
N PHE A 345 21.56 -19.24 -10.08
CA PHE A 345 20.51 -18.35 -9.57
C PHE A 345 20.26 -17.15 -10.49
N ALA A 346 18.98 -16.75 -10.62
CA ALA A 346 18.53 -15.52 -11.27
C ALA A 346 17.38 -14.91 -10.47
N TYR A 347 17.37 -13.57 -10.29
CA TYR A 347 16.31 -12.87 -9.57
C TYR A 347 14.96 -12.88 -10.30
N SER A 348 14.96 -13.11 -11.60
CA SER A 348 13.74 -13.16 -12.41
C SER A 348 13.80 -14.34 -13.38
N THR A 349 12.74 -15.12 -13.40
CA THR A 349 12.54 -16.19 -14.38
C THR A 349 12.27 -15.67 -15.81
N LYS A 350 12.04 -14.36 -15.97
CA LYS A 350 11.74 -13.73 -17.26
C LYS A 350 12.99 -13.32 -18.05
N THR A 351 14.16 -13.30 -17.39
CA THR A 351 15.43 -12.93 -18.03
C THR A 351 16.38 -14.12 -17.99
N ASP A 352 16.98 -14.48 -19.12
CA ASP A 352 18.01 -15.53 -19.22
C ASP A 352 19.33 -15.17 -18.50
N LYS A 353 19.42 -13.98 -17.91
CA LYS A 353 20.63 -13.51 -17.24
C LYS A 353 20.72 -14.13 -15.84
N LYS A 354 21.51 -15.20 -15.72
CA LYS A 354 21.88 -15.77 -14.43
C LYS A 354 22.84 -14.83 -13.69
N VAL A 355 22.62 -14.69 -12.39
CA VAL A 355 23.45 -13.90 -11.47
C VAL A 355 24.53 -14.77 -10.84
N LEU A 356 24.22 -16.06 -10.61
CA LEU A 356 25.19 -17.08 -10.19
C LEU A 356 25.14 -18.22 -11.20
N ASN A 357 26.31 -18.72 -11.59
CA ASN A 357 26.46 -19.73 -12.62
C ASN A 357 27.30 -20.89 -12.12
N ASP A 358 26.69 -22.08 -12.00
CA ASP A 358 27.33 -23.35 -11.69
C ASP A 358 28.29 -23.27 -10.48
N ILE A 359 27.79 -22.78 -9.36
CA ILE A 359 28.57 -22.66 -8.12
C ILE A 359 28.69 -24.02 -7.48
N ASN A 360 29.95 -24.44 -7.27
CA ASN A 360 30.35 -25.64 -6.54
C ASN A 360 31.25 -25.23 -5.39
N LEU A 361 30.77 -25.36 -4.14
CA LEU A 361 31.50 -24.90 -2.95
C LEU A 361 31.12 -25.74 -1.74
N SER A 362 32.10 -26.18 -0.97
CA SER A 362 31.89 -26.84 0.32
C SER A 362 32.57 -26.03 1.42
N ILE A 363 31.89 -25.78 2.52
CA ILE A 363 32.34 -25.08 3.72
C ILE A 363 32.11 -26.01 4.91
N GLU A 364 33.11 -26.25 5.71
CA GLU A 364 33.03 -27.10 6.90
C GLU A 364 32.42 -26.34 8.08
N SER A 365 31.78 -27.07 9.01
CA SER A 365 31.24 -26.45 10.22
C SER A 365 32.34 -25.82 11.07
N GLY A 366 32.10 -24.60 11.57
CA GLY A 366 33.06 -23.81 12.35
C GLY A 366 34.09 -23.05 11.53
N GLN A 367 34.18 -23.28 10.21
CA GLN A 367 35.13 -22.63 9.32
C GLN A 367 34.84 -21.14 9.16
N THR A 368 35.88 -20.31 9.14
CA THR A 368 35.78 -18.90 8.76
C THR A 368 36.15 -18.74 7.28
N VAL A 369 35.16 -18.25 6.49
CA VAL A 369 35.30 -18.08 5.04
C VAL A 369 35.20 -16.61 4.68
N GLY A 370 36.20 -16.08 4.00
CA GLY A 370 36.20 -14.76 3.39
C GLY A 370 35.67 -14.81 1.96
N ILE A 371 34.86 -13.84 1.54
CA ILE A 371 34.43 -13.70 0.14
C ILE A 371 34.87 -12.33 -0.37
N ILE A 372 35.65 -12.31 -1.42
CA ILE A 372 36.16 -11.12 -2.10
C ILE A 372 35.74 -11.15 -3.59
N GLY A 373 35.69 -9.99 -4.21
CA GLY A 373 35.43 -9.81 -5.64
C GLY A 373 35.03 -8.40 -5.96
N SER A 374 35.01 -8.05 -7.23
CA SER A 374 34.60 -6.73 -7.73
C SER A 374 33.14 -6.38 -7.34
N THR A 375 32.80 -5.09 -7.39
CA THR A 375 31.41 -4.67 -7.24
C THR A 375 30.58 -5.29 -8.37
N GLY A 376 29.44 -5.92 -8.01
CA GLY A 376 28.60 -6.63 -8.98
C GLY A 376 28.97 -8.09 -9.24
N SER A 377 30.00 -8.65 -8.59
CA SER A 377 30.40 -10.07 -8.73
C SER A 377 29.46 -11.07 -8.05
N SER A 378 28.29 -10.63 -7.54
CA SER A 378 27.22 -11.45 -6.98
C SER A 378 27.48 -12.08 -5.61
N LYS A 379 28.40 -11.51 -4.80
CA LYS A 379 28.75 -11.99 -3.46
C LYS A 379 27.52 -12.04 -2.52
N SER A 380 26.78 -10.93 -2.43
CA SER A 380 25.59 -10.87 -1.59
C SER A 380 24.50 -11.84 -2.06
N SER A 381 24.34 -12.03 -3.38
CA SER A 381 23.40 -13.01 -3.93
C SER A 381 23.72 -14.43 -3.50
N LEU A 382 25.01 -14.80 -3.42
CA LEU A 382 25.44 -16.12 -2.98
C LEU A 382 25.01 -16.40 -1.53
N VAL A 383 25.29 -15.46 -0.63
CA VAL A 383 25.01 -15.68 0.81
C VAL A 383 23.52 -15.55 1.15
N GLN A 384 22.74 -14.80 0.38
CA GLN A 384 21.29 -14.67 0.56
C GLN A 384 20.52 -15.98 0.30
N LEU A 385 21.11 -16.92 -0.45
CA LEU A 385 20.52 -18.24 -0.66
C LEU A 385 20.60 -19.12 0.59
N ILE A 386 21.58 -18.92 1.47
CA ILE A 386 21.83 -19.78 2.65
C ILE A 386 20.63 -19.71 3.63
N PRO A 387 20.13 -18.53 4.06
CA PRO A 387 18.93 -18.43 4.89
C PRO A 387 17.63 -18.57 4.06
N ARG A 388 17.72 -19.02 2.81
CA ARG A 388 16.60 -19.17 1.88
C ARG A 388 15.77 -17.88 1.79
N LEU A 389 16.45 -16.73 1.53
CA LEU A 389 15.75 -15.48 1.17
C LEU A 389 15.25 -15.52 -0.28
N TYR A 390 15.93 -16.31 -1.10
CA TYR A 390 15.55 -16.70 -2.46
C TYR A 390 15.84 -18.19 -2.64
N ASP A 391 15.09 -18.87 -3.50
CA ASP A 391 15.37 -20.24 -3.88
C ASP A 391 16.35 -20.31 -5.09
N VAL A 392 17.16 -21.34 -5.15
CA VAL A 392 18.06 -21.59 -6.28
C VAL A 392 17.26 -21.88 -7.55
N SER A 393 17.74 -21.38 -8.70
CA SER A 393 17.10 -21.66 -10.00
C SER A 393 17.42 -23.07 -10.51
N SER A 394 18.60 -23.60 -10.20
CA SER A 394 19.02 -24.97 -10.48
C SER A 394 20.12 -25.41 -9.52
N GLY A 395 20.32 -26.72 -9.36
CA GLY A 395 21.22 -27.30 -8.38
C GLY A 395 20.58 -27.44 -7.01
N GLN A 396 21.41 -27.69 -6.00
CA GLN A 396 20.98 -27.80 -4.61
C GLN A 396 21.95 -27.12 -3.65
N LEU A 397 21.40 -26.57 -2.56
CA LEU A 397 22.15 -25.94 -1.48
C LEU A 397 21.85 -26.71 -0.19
N LEU A 398 22.87 -27.29 0.39
CA LEU A 398 22.76 -28.07 1.62
C LEU A 398 23.30 -27.28 2.80
N LEU A 399 22.59 -27.31 3.93
CA LEU A 399 23.03 -26.84 5.24
C LEU A 399 22.96 -28.01 6.22
N GLY A 400 24.06 -28.33 6.93
CA GLY A 400 24.08 -29.52 7.81
C GLY A 400 23.78 -30.82 7.09
N GLY A 401 24.05 -30.89 5.77
CA GLY A 401 23.80 -32.07 4.91
C GLY A 401 22.37 -32.22 4.41
N VAL A 402 21.45 -31.26 4.68
CA VAL A 402 20.06 -31.25 4.22
C VAL A 402 19.80 -30.05 3.31
N ASP A 403 19.06 -30.25 2.20
CA ASP A 403 18.69 -29.15 1.30
C ASP A 403 17.88 -28.09 2.05
N VAL A 404 18.26 -26.81 1.86
CA VAL A 404 17.61 -25.68 2.55
C VAL A 404 16.10 -25.60 2.30
N ARG A 405 15.62 -26.16 1.19
CA ARG A 405 14.19 -26.23 0.83
C ARG A 405 13.40 -27.24 1.68
N ASN A 406 14.08 -28.16 2.36
CA ASN A 406 13.45 -29.19 3.17
C ASN A 406 13.34 -28.84 4.65
N TYR A 407 13.88 -27.69 5.07
CA TYR A 407 13.74 -27.19 6.43
C TYR A 407 12.44 -26.41 6.62
N ASP A 408 11.93 -26.39 7.89
CA ASP A 408 11.05 -25.31 8.36
C ASP A 408 11.81 -23.97 8.27
N LEU A 409 11.18 -22.95 7.69
CA LEU A 409 11.83 -21.64 7.44
C LEU A 409 12.27 -20.94 8.74
N ASN A 410 11.50 -21.09 9.83
CA ASN A 410 11.86 -20.49 11.11
C ASN A 410 13.08 -21.19 11.69
N VAL A 411 13.13 -22.52 11.61
CA VAL A 411 14.25 -23.34 12.07
C VAL A 411 15.51 -22.99 11.28
N LEU A 412 15.42 -22.95 9.95
CA LEU A 412 16.52 -22.58 9.07
C LEU A 412 17.03 -21.16 9.38
N ARG A 413 16.11 -20.19 9.39
CA ARG A 413 16.46 -18.79 9.62
C ARG A 413 16.93 -18.53 11.06
N ASN A 414 16.52 -19.34 12.03
CA ASN A 414 17.06 -19.27 13.39
C ASN A 414 18.48 -19.84 13.47
N ALA A 415 18.84 -20.82 12.66
CA ALA A 415 20.18 -21.37 12.61
C ALA A 415 21.16 -20.48 11.82
N VAL A 416 20.66 -19.60 10.95
CA VAL A 416 21.49 -18.69 10.13
C VAL A 416 21.21 -17.24 10.53
N ALA A 417 22.20 -16.54 11.07
CA ALA A 417 22.11 -15.11 11.31
C ALA A 417 22.83 -14.35 10.19
N MET A 418 22.21 -13.30 9.68
CA MET A 418 22.77 -12.48 8.61
C MET A 418 22.75 -11.00 8.99
N VAL A 419 23.90 -10.35 8.93
CA VAL A 419 24.05 -8.90 9.00
C VAL A 419 24.15 -8.38 7.57
N LEU A 420 23.11 -7.66 7.14
CA LEU A 420 23.00 -7.15 5.77
C LEU A 420 23.93 -5.95 5.55
N GLN A 421 24.31 -5.71 4.30
CA GLN A 421 25.10 -4.54 3.89
C GLN A 421 24.44 -3.23 4.34
N LYS A 422 23.11 -3.12 4.19
CA LYS A 422 22.32 -1.99 4.67
C LYS A 422 21.80 -2.29 6.07
N ASN A 423 22.50 -1.75 7.06
CA ASN A 423 22.16 -1.94 8.47
C ASN A 423 20.94 -1.08 8.86
N GLU A 424 19.86 -1.70 9.32
CA GLU A 424 18.65 -1.02 9.76
C GLU A 424 18.38 -1.29 11.23
N LEU A 425 18.09 -0.20 11.96
CA LEU A 425 17.62 -0.24 13.33
C LEU A 425 16.17 0.29 13.39
N PHE A 426 15.38 -0.28 14.26
CA PHE A 426 14.00 0.14 14.47
C PHE A 426 13.92 1.20 15.57
N SER A 427 12.84 2.00 15.53
CA SER A 427 12.52 2.92 16.62
C SER A 427 12.30 2.13 17.91
N GLY A 428 12.94 2.56 18.99
CA GLY A 428 12.90 1.86 20.28
C GLY A 428 14.23 1.95 20.99
N THR A 429 14.37 1.33 22.15
CA THR A 429 15.63 1.31 22.88
C THR A 429 16.69 0.43 22.20
N ILE A 430 17.96 0.61 22.54
CA ILE A 430 19.04 -0.29 22.11
C ILE A 430 18.69 -1.72 22.54
N LYS A 431 18.23 -1.93 23.75
CA LYS A 431 17.84 -3.23 24.30
C LYS A 431 16.72 -3.89 23.48
N GLU A 432 15.67 -3.14 23.13
CA GLU A 432 14.59 -3.64 22.26
C GLU A 432 15.11 -4.03 20.87
N ASN A 433 15.99 -3.22 20.29
CA ASN A 433 16.62 -3.54 19.02
C ASN A 433 17.47 -4.81 19.07
N LEU A 434 18.17 -5.07 20.15
CA LEU A 434 19.00 -6.27 20.33
C LEU A 434 18.15 -7.52 20.54
N ARG A 435 17.02 -7.41 21.24
CA ARG A 435 16.06 -8.52 21.46
C ARG A 435 15.39 -9.04 20.19
N TRP A 436 15.51 -8.35 19.06
CA TRP A 436 15.15 -8.93 17.76
C TRP A 436 15.99 -10.18 17.41
N GLY A 437 17.21 -10.31 17.97
CA GLY A 437 18.01 -11.52 17.84
C GLY A 437 17.49 -12.68 18.71
N ASN A 438 17.06 -12.35 19.93
CA ASN A 438 16.43 -13.29 20.87
C ASN A 438 15.56 -12.52 21.85
N GLU A 439 14.22 -12.69 21.73
CA GLU A 439 13.23 -11.98 22.54
C GLU A 439 13.41 -12.25 24.05
N ASN A 440 13.85 -13.46 24.40
CA ASN A 440 14.03 -13.90 25.78
C ASN A 440 15.45 -13.68 26.31
N ALA A 441 16.33 -12.93 25.59
CA ALA A 441 17.68 -12.67 26.04
C ALA A 441 17.71 -11.91 27.37
N THR A 442 18.51 -12.40 28.32
CA THR A 442 18.78 -11.69 29.58
C THR A 442 19.62 -10.46 29.35
N ASP A 443 19.65 -9.56 30.31
CA ASP A 443 20.46 -8.34 30.19
C ASP A 443 21.96 -8.68 30.13
N GLU A 444 22.40 -9.73 30.83
CA GLU A 444 23.78 -10.22 30.80
C GLU A 444 24.16 -10.78 29.41
N GLU A 445 23.23 -11.52 28.76
CA GLU A 445 23.47 -12.03 27.40
C GLU A 445 23.55 -10.87 26.38
N ILE A 446 22.73 -9.82 26.57
CA ILE A 446 22.75 -8.61 25.74
C ILE A 446 24.09 -7.87 25.90
N GLU A 447 24.57 -7.69 27.13
CA GLU A 447 25.86 -7.06 27.41
C GLU A 447 27.02 -7.86 26.85
N GLU A 448 26.99 -9.19 26.98
CA GLU A 448 28.00 -10.06 26.41
C GLU A 448 28.06 -9.97 24.88
N ALA A 449 26.92 -10.06 24.20
CA ALA A 449 26.85 -9.92 22.76
C ALA A 449 27.35 -8.54 22.29
N CYS A 450 27.09 -7.46 23.05
CA CYS A 450 27.60 -6.13 22.77
C CYS A 450 29.11 -6.02 23.01
N ARG A 451 29.66 -6.70 24.00
CA ARG A 451 31.12 -6.78 24.21
C ARG A 451 31.82 -7.49 23.06
N LEU A 452 31.26 -8.63 22.60
CA LEU A 452 31.80 -9.39 21.46
C LEU A 452 31.77 -8.59 20.16
N ALA A 453 30.73 -7.76 19.97
CA ALA A 453 30.60 -6.85 18.82
C ALA A 453 31.32 -5.52 19.01
N CYS A 454 32.11 -5.34 20.07
CA CYS A 454 32.75 -4.06 20.46
C CYS A 454 31.75 -2.89 20.54
N ALA A 455 30.51 -3.16 20.95
CA ALA A 455 29.45 -2.15 21.05
C ALA A 455 29.28 -1.60 22.47
N ASP A 456 29.62 -2.36 23.50
CA ASP A 456 29.39 -1.98 24.90
C ASP A 456 30.06 -0.64 25.29
N GLU A 457 31.30 -0.42 24.85
CA GLU A 457 32.06 0.80 25.17
C GLU A 457 31.30 2.09 24.81
N PHE A 458 30.77 2.17 23.58
CA PHE A 458 30.03 3.37 23.18
C PHE A 458 28.63 3.42 23.82
N ILE A 459 27.99 2.25 24.06
CA ILE A 459 26.68 2.20 24.74
C ILE A 459 26.80 2.76 26.15
N GLN A 460 27.86 2.39 26.89
CA GLN A 460 28.11 2.90 28.24
C GLN A 460 28.39 4.41 28.26
N SER A 461 28.80 5.01 27.14
CA SER A 461 28.99 6.45 27.01
C SER A 461 27.69 7.25 26.84
N PHE A 462 26.59 6.60 26.52
CA PHE A 462 25.28 7.25 26.43
C PHE A 462 24.67 7.50 27.82
N PRO A 463 23.92 8.59 28.02
CA PRO A 463 23.30 8.90 29.32
C PRO A 463 22.41 7.75 29.83
N ASP A 464 21.58 7.17 28.93
CA ASP A 464 20.62 6.11 29.25
C ASP A 464 21.16 4.71 28.92
N LYS A 465 22.44 4.59 28.54
CA LYS A 465 23.12 3.32 28.22
C LYS A 465 22.28 2.45 27.29
N TYR A 466 21.95 1.22 27.69
CA TYR A 466 21.13 0.27 26.91
C TYR A 466 19.67 0.68 26.71
N ASP A 467 19.16 1.58 27.53
CA ASP A 467 17.81 2.15 27.41
C ASP A 467 17.78 3.40 26.52
N THR A 468 18.92 3.80 25.93
CA THR A 468 19.01 4.88 24.96
C THR A 468 18.09 4.60 23.78
N TYR A 469 17.22 5.57 23.45
CA TYR A 469 16.27 5.47 22.36
C TYR A 469 16.96 5.65 21.01
N ILE A 470 16.71 4.73 20.11
CA ILE A 470 17.14 4.76 18.70
C ILE A 470 15.99 5.29 17.84
N GLU A 471 16.26 6.31 17.04
CA GLU A 471 15.30 6.83 16.08
C GLU A 471 15.14 5.89 14.87
N GLN A 472 14.07 6.07 14.12
CA GLN A 472 13.77 5.27 12.92
C GLN A 472 14.97 5.23 11.97
N GLY A 473 15.40 4.02 11.61
CA GLY A 473 16.56 3.80 10.75
C GLY A 473 17.90 4.09 11.44
N GLY A 474 17.93 4.36 12.76
CA GLY A 474 19.15 4.65 13.51
C GLY A 474 19.83 5.95 13.09
N THR A 475 19.05 7.03 12.85
CA THR A 475 19.58 8.33 12.39
C THR A 475 20.42 9.05 13.45
N ASN A 476 20.21 8.72 14.71
CA ASN A 476 20.90 9.29 15.86
C ASN A 476 22.14 8.51 16.31
N VAL A 477 22.58 7.50 15.58
CA VAL A 477 23.82 6.75 15.80
C VAL A 477 24.71 6.74 14.56
N SER A 478 26.03 6.66 14.77
CA SER A 478 26.99 6.62 13.64
C SER A 478 26.89 5.29 12.85
N GLY A 479 27.38 5.29 11.60
CA GLY A 479 27.38 4.08 10.75
C GLY A 479 28.07 2.90 11.43
N GLY A 480 29.24 3.10 12.04
CA GLY A 480 29.96 2.05 12.74
C GLY A 480 29.28 1.58 14.03
N GLN A 481 28.60 2.48 14.77
CA GLN A 481 27.79 2.10 15.93
C GLN A 481 26.60 1.24 15.48
N LYS A 482 25.90 1.63 14.41
CA LYS A 482 24.79 0.87 13.82
C LYS A 482 25.22 -0.52 13.40
N GLN A 483 26.37 -0.65 12.72
CA GLN A 483 26.93 -1.95 12.31
C GLN A 483 27.19 -2.84 13.52
N ARG A 484 27.87 -2.34 14.55
CA ARG A 484 28.17 -3.09 15.78
C ARG A 484 26.90 -3.54 16.52
N LEU A 485 25.86 -2.71 16.57
CA LEU A 485 24.56 -3.11 17.13
C LEU A 485 23.89 -4.24 16.30
N CYS A 486 23.97 -4.17 14.96
CA CYS A 486 23.43 -5.23 14.11
C CYS A 486 24.23 -6.55 14.24
N ILE A 487 25.56 -6.48 14.46
CA ILE A 487 26.39 -7.64 14.77
C ILE A 487 25.98 -8.23 16.12
N ALA A 488 25.85 -7.42 17.18
CA ALA A 488 25.42 -7.88 18.51
C ALA A 488 24.03 -8.56 18.44
N ARG A 489 23.08 -7.99 17.68
CA ARG A 489 21.78 -8.58 17.41
C ARG A 489 21.90 -9.97 16.77
N ALA A 490 22.79 -10.15 15.80
CA ALA A 490 23.02 -11.41 15.13
C ALA A 490 23.65 -12.47 16.07
N LEU A 491 24.54 -12.05 16.96
CA LEU A 491 25.20 -12.92 17.96
C LEU A 491 24.23 -13.44 19.00
N LEU A 492 23.27 -12.62 19.46
CA LEU A 492 22.22 -13.03 20.41
C LEU A 492 21.38 -14.19 19.93
N LYS A 493 21.33 -14.42 18.63
CA LYS A 493 20.62 -15.55 18.02
C LYS A 493 21.35 -16.89 18.27
N LYS A 494 22.62 -16.87 18.66
CA LYS A 494 23.50 -18.04 18.83
C LYS A 494 23.45 -18.98 17.59
N PRO A 495 23.72 -18.45 16.39
CA PRO A 495 23.48 -19.17 15.14
C PRO A 495 24.53 -20.26 14.88
N LYS A 496 24.18 -21.26 14.03
CA LYS A 496 25.13 -22.23 13.47
C LYS A 496 25.98 -21.60 12.35
N VAL A 497 25.40 -20.63 11.62
CA VAL A 497 26.08 -19.87 10.56
C VAL A 497 25.87 -18.38 10.78
N LEU A 498 26.94 -17.61 10.81
CA LEU A 498 26.95 -16.16 10.88
C LEU A 498 27.44 -15.58 9.56
N ILE A 499 26.60 -14.79 8.89
CA ILE A 499 26.92 -14.13 7.63
C ILE A 499 27.07 -12.63 7.88
N LEU A 500 28.20 -12.07 7.48
CA LEU A 500 28.52 -10.64 7.55
C LEU A 500 28.67 -10.10 6.12
N ASP A 501 27.63 -9.45 5.59
CA ASP A 501 27.66 -8.89 4.24
C ASP A 501 28.11 -7.43 4.28
N ASP A 502 29.41 -7.20 4.03
CA ASP A 502 30.08 -5.87 4.07
C ASP A 502 29.80 -5.09 5.36
N SER A 503 29.61 -5.83 6.47
CA SER A 503 29.08 -5.29 7.74
C SER A 503 30.14 -4.64 8.61
N THR A 504 31.40 -4.58 8.18
CA THR A 504 32.50 -3.93 8.92
C THR A 504 33.10 -2.76 8.13
N SER A 505 32.55 -2.41 6.98
CA SER A 505 33.08 -1.36 6.08
C SER A 505 33.09 0.03 6.70
N ALA A 506 32.17 0.35 7.62
CA ALA A 506 32.11 1.62 8.36
C ALA A 506 32.77 1.54 9.76
N VAL A 507 33.36 0.40 10.10
CA VAL A 507 34.13 0.19 11.33
C VAL A 507 35.61 0.42 11.04
N ASP A 508 36.35 1.00 11.97
CA ASP A 508 37.80 1.16 11.83
C ASP A 508 38.53 -0.19 11.90
N THR A 509 39.71 -0.26 11.30
CA THR A 509 40.47 -1.49 11.15
C THR A 509 40.83 -2.15 12.49
N LYS A 510 41.05 -1.36 13.54
CA LYS A 510 41.40 -1.88 14.87
C LYS A 510 40.19 -2.55 15.52
N THR A 511 39.02 -1.93 15.42
CA THR A 511 37.76 -2.49 15.94
C THR A 511 37.32 -3.72 15.15
N ASP A 512 37.49 -3.73 13.81
CA ASP A 512 37.23 -4.93 12.98
C ASP A 512 38.12 -6.10 13.40
N ALA A 513 39.44 -5.90 13.58
CA ALA A 513 40.33 -6.92 14.06
C ALA A 513 39.93 -7.45 15.47
N SER A 514 39.44 -6.58 16.36
CA SER A 514 38.96 -6.97 17.69
C SER A 514 37.70 -7.83 17.60
N ILE A 515 36.77 -7.49 16.73
CA ILE A 515 35.56 -8.29 16.45
C ILE A 515 35.93 -9.66 15.90
N GLN A 516 36.84 -9.74 14.93
CA GLN A 516 37.32 -11.00 14.37
C GLN A 516 37.97 -11.89 15.43
N LYS A 517 38.81 -11.32 16.30
CA LYS A 517 39.41 -12.02 17.42
C LYS A 517 38.35 -12.56 18.38
N SER A 518 37.36 -11.75 18.75
CA SER A 518 36.24 -12.17 19.60
C SER A 518 35.49 -13.37 18.98
N PHE A 519 35.25 -13.35 17.67
CA PHE A 519 34.60 -14.48 16.99
C PHE A 519 35.41 -15.78 17.06
N ALA A 520 36.72 -15.70 16.93
CA ALA A 520 37.59 -16.88 17.02
C ALA A 520 37.59 -17.47 18.43
N GLU A 521 37.56 -16.63 19.46
CA GLU A 521 37.65 -17.06 20.87
C GLU A 521 36.32 -17.54 21.43
N PHE A 522 35.21 -16.84 21.12
CA PHE A 522 33.92 -17.06 21.82
C PHE A 522 32.86 -17.81 21.01
N ILE A 523 32.97 -17.87 19.68
CA ILE A 523 32.06 -18.62 18.80
C ILE A 523 32.82 -19.54 17.82
N PRO A 524 33.76 -20.39 18.28
CA PRO A 524 34.57 -21.21 17.39
C PRO A 524 33.76 -22.20 16.54
N ASP A 525 32.68 -22.75 17.10
CA ASP A 525 31.83 -23.75 16.44
C ASP A 525 30.84 -23.15 15.40
N THR A 526 30.69 -21.84 15.38
CA THR A 526 29.85 -21.15 14.40
C THR A 526 30.62 -20.98 13.09
N THR A 527 30.02 -21.39 11.97
CA THR A 527 30.56 -21.11 10.63
C THR A 527 30.40 -19.62 10.32
N LYS A 528 31.48 -18.95 9.93
CA LYS A 528 31.51 -17.52 9.67
C LYS A 528 31.76 -17.25 8.20
N ILE A 529 30.87 -16.50 7.55
CA ILE A 529 31.02 -16.07 6.15
C ILE A 529 31.11 -14.53 6.16
N ILE A 530 32.25 -14.03 5.74
CA ILE A 530 32.57 -12.61 5.76
C ILE A 530 32.75 -12.11 4.33
N ILE A 531 31.79 -11.35 3.84
CA ILE A 531 31.94 -10.58 2.61
C ILE A 531 32.64 -9.28 2.97
N ALA A 532 33.76 -9.00 2.39
CA ALA A 532 34.48 -7.76 2.61
C ALA A 532 35.00 -7.16 1.30
N GLN A 533 35.09 -5.83 1.30
CA GLN A 533 35.77 -5.08 0.25
C GLN A 533 37.26 -4.95 0.53
N ARG A 534 37.67 -5.01 1.82
CA ARG A 534 39.05 -4.92 2.24
C ARG A 534 39.62 -6.32 2.44
N VAL A 535 40.82 -6.57 1.86
CA VAL A 535 41.53 -7.82 2.04
C VAL A 535 41.92 -8.04 3.49
N SER A 536 42.28 -6.98 4.21
CA SER A 536 42.61 -7.02 5.65
C SER A 536 41.57 -7.68 6.53
N SER A 537 40.27 -7.54 6.19
CA SER A 537 39.15 -8.12 6.96
C SER A 537 39.02 -9.64 6.76
N VAL A 538 39.62 -10.23 5.74
CA VAL A 538 39.49 -11.67 5.42
C VAL A 538 40.83 -12.40 5.28
N GLN A 539 41.94 -11.71 5.37
CA GLN A 539 43.27 -12.33 5.17
C GLN A 539 43.60 -13.45 6.17
N HIS A 540 42.95 -13.43 7.34
CA HIS A 540 43.12 -14.44 8.38
C HIS A 540 42.06 -15.54 8.35
N ALA A 541 41.16 -15.51 7.35
CA ALA A 541 40.16 -16.55 7.18
C ALA A 541 40.80 -17.89 6.83
N ASP A 542 40.21 -19.00 7.27
CA ASP A 542 40.67 -20.35 6.95
C ASP A 542 40.67 -20.60 5.44
N ARG A 543 39.74 -19.94 4.74
CA ARG A 543 39.55 -20.03 3.30
C ARG A 543 39.01 -18.73 2.73
N ILE A 544 39.51 -18.32 1.58
CA ILE A 544 39.06 -17.13 0.86
C ILE A 544 38.52 -17.55 -0.50
N ILE A 545 37.34 -17.07 -0.85
CA ILE A 545 36.66 -17.28 -2.13
C ILE A 545 36.76 -15.99 -2.92
N VAL A 546 37.27 -16.06 -4.12
CA VAL A 546 37.33 -14.95 -5.07
C VAL A 546 36.19 -15.11 -6.07
N MET A 547 35.24 -14.18 -6.08
CA MET A 547 34.12 -14.19 -7.00
C MET A 547 34.34 -13.21 -8.15
N ASP A 548 34.07 -13.66 -9.37
CA ASP A 548 34.03 -12.82 -10.56
C ASP A 548 32.89 -13.25 -11.50
N ASP A 549 32.15 -12.28 -11.98
CA ASP A 549 31.01 -12.44 -12.90
C ASP A 549 30.08 -13.63 -12.56
N GLY A 550 29.71 -13.74 -11.27
CA GLY A 550 28.79 -14.77 -10.77
C GLY A 550 29.38 -16.18 -10.71
N LYS A 551 30.69 -16.33 -10.75
CA LYS A 551 31.42 -17.60 -10.62
C LYS A 551 32.48 -17.51 -9.55
N ILE A 552 32.94 -18.68 -9.05
CA ILE A 552 34.11 -18.77 -8.20
C ILE A 552 35.35 -18.81 -9.11
N ALA A 553 36.10 -17.71 -9.11
CA ALA A 553 37.34 -17.60 -9.90
C ALA A 553 38.53 -18.35 -9.24
N ALA A 554 38.64 -18.26 -7.92
CA ALA A 554 39.66 -18.96 -7.15
C ALA A 554 39.19 -19.20 -5.71
N CYS A 555 39.81 -20.19 -5.05
CA CYS A 555 39.52 -20.51 -3.67
C CYS A 555 40.81 -21.07 -3.02
N GLY A 556 41.22 -20.49 -1.87
CA GLY A 556 42.45 -20.90 -1.17
C GLY A 556 42.74 -20.03 0.04
N LYS A 557 43.91 -20.17 0.64
CA LYS A 557 44.41 -19.29 1.71
C LYS A 557 45.01 -18.02 1.12
N HIS A 558 45.18 -16.99 1.95
CA HIS A 558 45.75 -15.70 1.57
C HIS A 558 47.06 -15.83 0.76
N ASP A 559 48.06 -16.56 1.31
CA ASP A 559 49.37 -16.72 0.69
C ASP A 559 49.34 -17.53 -0.62
N GLU A 560 48.39 -18.44 -0.77
CA GLU A 560 48.18 -19.21 -1.99
C GLU A 560 47.56 -18.32 -3.08
N LEU A 561 46.52 -17.56 -2.73
CA LEU A 561 45.83 -16.70 -3.67
C LEU A 561 46.71 -15.56 -4.18
N LEU A 562 47.59 -15.02 -3.37
CA LEU A 562 48.60 -14.04 -3.82
C LEU A 562 49.49 -14.57 -4.94
N LYS A 563 49.71 -15.89 -4.99
CA LYS A 563 50.57 -16.54 -6.01
C LYS A 563 49.79 -17.04 -7.21
N THR A 564 48.53 -17.46 -7.01
CA THR A 564 47.76 -18.21 -8.00
C THR A 564 46.60 -17.42 -8.63
N CYS A 565 46.15 -16.31 -8.03
CA CYS A 565 44.99 -15.54 -8.49
C CYS A 565 45.38 -14.08 -8.75
N ASP A 566 45.42 -13.69 -10.01
CA ASP A 566 45.76 -12.31 -10.42
C ASP A 566 44.74 -11.30 -9.89
N ILE A 567 43.42 -11.60 -9.93
CA ILE A 567 42.37 -10.74 -9.41
C ILE A 567 42.60 -10.42 -7.92
N TYR A 568 42.90 -11.45 -7.12
CA TYR A 568 43.16 -11.28 -5.69
C TYR A 568 44.41 -10.45 -5.42
N ARG A 569 45.47 -10.69 -6.17
CA ARG A 569 46.74 -9.97 -6.05
C ARG A 569 46.60 -8.51 -6.41
N GLU A 570 45.90 -8.18 -7.51
CA GLU A 570 45.65 -6.81 -7.93
C GLU A 570 44.86 -6.03 -6.87
N VAL A 571 43.79 -6.62 -6.30
CA VAL A 571 43.00 -6.00 -5.23
C VAL A 571 43.87 -5.75 -4.00
N TYR A 572 44.69 -6.72 -3.59
CA TYR A 572 45.57 -6.58 -2.43
C TYR A 572 46.65 -5.50 -2.63
N GLU A 573 47.35 -5.49 -3.79
CA GLU A 573 48.37 -4.50 -4.11
C GLU A 573 47.81 -3.08 -4.22
N SER A 574 46.60 -2.94 -4.81
CA SER A 574 45.92 -1.66 -4.89
C SER A 574 45.60 -1.08 -3.52
N GLN A 575 45.13 -1.93 -2.59
CA GLN A 575 44.79 -1.50 -1.22
C GLN A 575 46.05 -1.15 -0.42
N LYS A 576 47.14 -1.93 -0.57
CA LYS A 576 48.39 -1.68 0.11
C LYS A 576 49.07 -0.38 -0.32
N LYS A 577 48.96 -0.01 -1.61
CA LYS A 577 49.46 1.28 -2.12
C LYS A 577 48.69 2.46 -1.55
N GLY A 578 47.37 2.32 -1.41
CA GLY A 578 46.50 3.36 -0.83
C GLY A 578 46.80 3.61 0.65
N ASP A 579 47.15 2.56 1.42
CA ASP A 579 47.50 2.71 2.85
C ASP A 579 48.88 3.37 3.04
N SER A 580 49.83 3.15 2.11
CA SER A 580 51.18 3.74 2.19
C SER A 580 51.25 5.22 1.77
N ASP A 581 50.24 5.73 1.03
CA ASP A 581 50.15 7.15 0.66
C ASP A 581 49.45 8.03 1.72
N HIS A 582 48.94 7.41 2.79
CA HIS A 582 48.25 8.09 3.90
C HIS A 582 49.03 8.04 5.24
N GLU A 583 50.19 7.36 5.31
CA GLU A 583 51.18 7.51 6.38
C GLU A 583 52.22 8.60 6.02
#